data_b5b6bc597c8747a4b5200c5ced1d578b
#
_entry.id   b5b6bc597c8747a4b5200c5ced1d578b
#
_cell.length_a   1.000
_cell.length_b   1.000
_cell.length_c   1.000
_cell.angle_alpha   90.00
_cell.angle_beta   90.00
_cell.angle_gamma   90.00
#
_symmetry.space_group_name_H-M   'P 1'
#
loop_
_entity.id
_entity.type
_entity.pdbx_description
1 polymer ?
#
loop_
_entity_poly.entity_id
_entity_poly.type
_entity_poly.pdbx_seq_one_letter_code
_entity_poly.pdbx_strand_id
1 'polypeptide(L)'
;MKKPKKPQKQTPGTVQRRDMFSTPRYATELLLPFLNHRFEIIWECAAGKGKISEVFVQLGYKTFSSDIRKEKDYINVVDFLNDPIPDALVLDWNATCIITNLP
;
A
#
# COMPACT_ATOMS: atom_id res chain seq x y z
N MET A 1 11.44 -30.46 12.89
CA MET A 1 11.65 -29.90 12.41
C MET A 1 11.96 -29.83 12.13
N LYS A 2 11.83 -29.96 12.15
CA LYS A 2 12.20 -29.53 11.59
C LYS A 2 12.05 -28.94 11.57
N LYS A 3 11.79 -28.66 11.53
CA LYS A 3 11.87 -27.83 11.13
C LYS A 3 11.57 -27.11 11.06
N PRO A 4 11.24 -26.87 11.35
CA PRO A 4 11.09 -25.95 10.82
C PRO A 4 11.48 -25.48 10.46
N LYS A 5 11.71 -25.53 10.17
CA LYS A 5 12.21 -24.97 9.59
C LYS A 5 12.21 -24.22 9.47
N LYS A 6 12.22 -24.02 9.36
CA LYS A 6 12.48 -23.24 9.00
C LYS A 6 12.32 -22.35 8.88
N PRO A 7 12.12 -21.74 9.11
CA PRO A 7 12.18 -20.71 8.58
C PRO A 7 13.07 -20.18 8.24
N GLN A 8 13.48 -20.39 8.05
CA GLN A 8 14.27 -20.15 7.69
C GLN A 8 14.89 -19.86 6.96
N LYS A 9 14.99 -19.91 7.02
CA LYS A 9 15.89 -19.77 6.02
C LYS A 9 15.79 -18.51 5.34
N GLN A 10 16.68 -17.62 5.53
CA GLN A 10 16.57 -16.33 4.90
C GLN A 10 17.06 -16.39 3.48
N THR A 11 16.35 -17.16 2.76
CA THR A 11 16.60 -17.28 1.34
C THR A 11 15.93 -16.16 0.60
N PRO A 12 16.34 -15.85 -0.61
CA PRO A 12 15.64 -14.86 -1.43
C PRO A 12 14.17 -15.18 -1.62
N GLY A 13 13.84 -16.47 -1.72
CA GLY A 13 12.44 -16.85 -1.85
C GLY A 13 11.61 -16.47 -0.64
N THR A 14 12.21 -16.55 0.56
CA THR A 14 11.51 -16.15 1.77
C THR A 14 11.21 -14.65 1.75
N VAL A 15 12.15 -13.85 1.31
CA VAL A 15 11.94 -12.41 1.20
C VAL A 15 10.81 -12.12 0.22
N GLN A 16 10.81 -12.79 -0.92
CA GLN A 16 9.77 -12.57 -1.92
C GLN A 16 8.39 -12.93 -1.39
N ARG A 17 8.30 -14.01 -0.60
CA ARG A 17 7.03 -14.41 -0.04
C ARG A 17 6.49 -13.36 0.92
N ARG A 18 7.36 -12.72 1.71
CA ARG A 18 6.90 -11.65 2.59
C ARG A 18 6.31 -10.50 1.79
N ASP A 19 6.93 -10.19 0.66
CA ASP A 19 6.43 -9.12 -0.20
C ASP A 19 5.07 -9.45 -0.79
N MET A 20 4.74 -10.72 -0.87
CA MET A 20 3.47 -11.16 -1.41
C MET A 20 2.36 -11.20 -0.36
N PHE A 21 2.70 -11.08 0.91
CA PHE A 21 1.70 -11.09 1.96
C PHE A 21 0.93 -9.78 1.94
N SER A 22 -0.38 -9.93 1.90
CA SER A 22 -1.27 -8.78 1.86
C SER A 22 -1.61 -8.33 3.27
N THR A 23 -1.83 -7.04 3.43
CA THR A 23 -2.29 -6.48 4.68
C THR A 23 -3.73 -6.92 4.92
N PRO A 24 -4.04 -7.54 6.06
CA PRO A 24 -5.43 -7.91 6.34
C PRO A 24 -6.31 -6.69 6.47
N ARG A 25 -7.58 -6.85 6.14
CA ARG A 25 -8.54 -5.74 6.19
C ARG A 25 -8.60 -5.09 7.57
N TYR A 26 -8.60 -5.89 8.64
CA TYR A 26 -8.73 -5.32 9.98
C TYR A 26 -7.57 -4.37 10.33
N ALA A 27 -6.37 -4.65 9.80
CA ALA A 27 -5.23 -3.79 10.06
C ALA A 27 -5.42 -2.42 9.42
N THR A 28 -5.98 -2.38 8.22
CA THR A 28 -6.29 -1.12 7.56
C THR A 28 -7.40 -0.38 8.31
N GLU A 29 -8.41 -1.11 8.76
CA GLU A 29 -9.53 -0.50 9.47
C GLU A 29 -9.12 0.15 10.80
N LEU A 30 -8.05 -0.34 11.42
CA LEU A 30 -7.55 0.27 12.65
C LEU A 30 -7.08 1.71 12.46
N LEU A 31 -6.81 2.10 11.22
CA LEU A 31 -6.36 3.47 10.93
C LEU A 31 -7.50 4.47 10.85
N LEU A 32 -8.74 4.00 10.67
CA LEU A 32 -9.87 4.89 10.41
C LEU A 32 -10.07 5.99 11.48
N PRO A 33 -9.98 5.69 12.78
CA PRO A 33 -10.16 6.75 13.78
C PRO A 33 -9.15 7.87 13.67
N PHE A 34 -7.98 7.59 13.12
CA PHE A 34 -6.91 8.58 13.01
C PHE A 34 -7.06 9.48 11.79
N LEU A 35 -7.89 9.09 10.82
CA LEU A 35 -8.09 9.88 9.61
C LEU A 35 -9.10 10.99 9.81
N ASN A 36 -10.18 10.73 10.55
CA ASN A 36 -11.14 11.72 11.01
C ASN A 36 -11.65 12.64 9.90
N HIS A 37 -11.79 12.14 8.69
CA HIS A 37 -12.23 12.93 7.54
C HIS A 37 -11.34 14.13 7.25
N ARG A 38 -10.10 14.12 7.72
CA ARG A 38 -9.18 15.23 7.52
C ARG A 38 -8.56 15.24 6.14
N PHE A 39 -8.58 14.10 5.46
CA PHE A 39 -7.90 13.94 4.19
C PHE A 39 -8.91 13.60 3.12
N GLU A 40 -8.66 14.12 1.91
CA GLU A 40 -9.53 13.86 0.77
C GLU A 40 -9.02 12.71 -0.08
N ILE A 41 -7.71 12.48 -0.08
CA ILE A 41 -7.11 11.45 -0.89
C ILE A 41 -6.21 10.58 -0.03
N ILE A 42 -6.32 9.28 -0.21
CA ILE A 42 -5.40 8.32 0.36
C ILE A 42 -4.43 7.90 -0.75
N TRP A 43 -3.14 8.02 -0.49
CA TRP A 43 -2.13 7.55 -1.42
C TRP A 43 -1.43 6.32 -0.84
N GLU A 44 -1.69 5.17 -1.46
CA GLU A 44 -0.96 3.95 -1.13
C GLU A 44 0.20 3.84 -2.12
N CYS A 45 1.41 4.17 -1.67
CA CYS A 45 2.57 4.33 -2.56
C CYS A 45 3.37 3.06 -2.74
N ALA A 46 3.03 2.00 -2.05
CA ALA A 46 3.63 0.68 -2.24
C ALA A 46 2.50 -0.34 -2.23
N ALA A 47 1.59 -0.19 -3.21
CA ALA A 47 0.30 -0.84 -3.17
C ALA A 47 0.35 -2.35 -3.32
N GLY A 48 1.38 -2.88 -3.95
CA GLY A 48 1.48 -4.32 -4.16
C GLY A 48 0.25 -4.83 -4.88
N LYS A 49 -0.48 -5.72 -4.23
CA LYS A 49 -1.71 -6.27 -4.81
C LYS A 49 -2.94 -5.44 -4.50
N GLY A 50 -2.77 -4.29 -3.87
CA GLY A 50 -3.86 -3.34 -3.71
C GLY A 50 -4.79 -3.59 -2.53
N LYS A 51 -4.40 -4.41 -1.56
CA LYS A 51 -5.31 -4.77 -0.48
C LYS A 51 -5.69 -3.59 0.41
N ILE A 52 -4.73 -2.73 0.74
CA ILE A 52 -5.02 -1.52 1.51
C ILE A 52 -5.90 -0.59 0.69
N SER A 53 -5.52 -0.37 -0.57
CA SER A 53 -6.28 0.51 -1.46
C SER A 53 -7.72 0.06 -1.60
N GLU A 54 -7.95 -1.25 -1.76
CA GLU A 54 -9.31 -1.78 -1.93
C GLU A 54 -10.19 -1.49 -0.73
N VAL A 55 -9.63 -1.56 0.47
CA VAL A 55 -10.39 -1.26 1.67
C VAL A 55 -10.83 0.21 1.66
N PHE A 56 -9.91 1.13 1.36
CA PHE A 56 -10.25 2.54 1.35
C PHE A 56 -11.25 2.89 0.25
N VAL A 57 -11.11 2.28 -0.93
CA VAL A 57 -12.09 2.46 -1.99
C VAL A 57 -13.48 2.00 -1.55
N GLN A 58 -13.56 0.83 -0.93
CA GLN A 58 -14.83 0.30 -0.44
C GLN A 58 -15.45 1.20 0.62
N LEU A 59 -14.64 1.87 1.40
CA LEU A 59 -15.11 2.78 2.43
C LEU A 59 -15.43 4.19 1.91
N GLY A 60 -15.29 4.40 0.61
CA GLY A 60 -15.67 5.66 -0.01
C GLY A 60 -14.56 6.71 -0.09
N TYR A 61 -13.34 6.35 0.23
CA TYR A 61 -12.22 7.28 0.11
C TYR A 61 -11.72 7.36 -1.32
N LYS A 62 -11.38 8.57 -1.76
CA LYS A 62 -10.67 8.75 -3.00
C LYS A 62 -9.24 8.24 -2.81
N THR A 63 -8.83 7.27 -3.61
CA THR A 63 -7.59 6.54 -3.36
C THR A 63 -6.73 6.52 -4.61
N PHE A 64 -5.47 6.91 -4.46
CA PHE A 64 -4.48 6.80 -5.52
C PHE A 64 -3.51 5.68 -5.15
N SER A 65 -3.43 4.67 -6.01
CA SER A 65 -2.60 3.49 -5.75
C SER A 65 -1.43 3.47 -6.70
N SER A 66 -0.23 3.32 -6.15
CA SER A 66 0.96 3.24 -6.99
C SER A 66 1.95 2.24 -6.42
N ASP A 67 2.81 1.76 -7.29
CA ASP A 67 3.90 0.88 -6.92
C ASP A 67 4.95 0.97 -8.00
N ILE A 68 6.11 0.45 -7.74
CA ILE A 68 7.16 0.39 -8.76
C ILE A 68 6.81 -0.65 -9.82
N ARG A 69 5.94 -1.60 -9.49
CA ARG A 69 5.43 -2.61 -10.42
C ARG A 69 3.92 -2.55 -10.48
N LYS A 70 3.38 -2.88 -11.66
CA LYS A 70 1.94 -2.83 -11.87
C LYS A 70 1.34 -4.22 -11.68
N GLU A 71 0.93 -4.52 -10.47
CA GLU A 71 0.32 -5.81 -10.13
C GLU A 71 -1.16 -5.88 -10.50
N LYS A 72 -1.83 -4.75 -10.60
CA LYS A 72 -3.24 -4.63 -10.96
C LYS A 72 -3.40 -3.46 -11.90
N ASP A 73 -4.46 -3.49 -12.72
CA ASP A 73 -4.68 -2.46 -13.73
C ASP A 73 -4.80 -1.06 -13.16
N TYR A 74 -5.38 -0.93 -11.98
CA TYR A 74 -5.61 0.39 -11.38
C TYR A 74 -4.38 0.93 -10.65
N ILE A 75 -3.30 0.16 -10.58
CA ILE A 75 -2.08 0.61 -9.90
C ILE A 75 -1.23 1.39 -10.89
N ASN A 76 -0.87 2.60 -10.49
CA ASN A 76 -0.01 3.46 -11.29
C ASN A 76 1.44 3.13 -11.01
N VAL A 77 2.28 3.17 -12.04
CA VAL A 77 3.70 2.90 -11.86
C VAL A 77 4.39 4.20 -11.46
N VAL A 78 4.85 4.24 -10.22
CA VAL A 78 5.53 5.41 -9.66
C VAL A 78 6.65 4.91 -8.76
N ASP A 79 7.82 5.49 -8.92
CA ASP A 79 8.93 5.27 -7.99
C ASP A 79 8.79 6.33 -6.90
N PHE A 80 8.27 5.92 -5.77
CA PHE A 80 7.94 6.85 -4.67
C PHE A 80 9.15 7.66 -4.22
N LEU A 81 10.34 7.07 -4.29
CA LEU A 81 11.55 7.72 -3.78
C LEU A 81 12.16 8.69 -4.80
N ASN A 82 12.00 8.43 -6.08
CA ASN A 82 12.73 9.16 -7.11
C ASN A 82 11.86 9.98 -8.04
N ASP A 83 10.61 9.59 -8.23
CA ASP A 83 9.71 10.32 -9.11
C ASP A 83 9.13 11.55 -8.41
N PRO A 84 8.75 12.58 -9.16
CA PRO A 84 8.03 13.70 -8.58
C PRO A 84 6.65 13.29 -8.10
N ILE A 85 6.00 14.17 -7.35
CA ILE A 85 4.62 13.95 -6.91
C ILE A 85 3.76 13.71 -8.14
N PRO A 86 2.97 12.62 -8.16
CA PRO A 86 2.09 12.36 -9.29
C PRO A 86 1.14 13.53 -9.57
N ASP A 87 0.93 13.82 -10.84
CA ASP A 87 0.07 14.93 -11.24
C ASP A 87 -1.32 14.84 -10.61
N ALA A 88 -1.82 13.63 -10.46
CA ALA A 88 -3.15 13.42 -9.89
C ALA A 88 -3.26 13.92 -8.44
N LEU A 89 -2.14 14.10 -7.74
CA LEU A 89 -2.12 14.48 -6.33
C LEU A 89 -1.72 15.93 -6.12
N VAL A 90 -1.22 16.61 -7.14
CA VAL A 90 -0.62 17.92 -6.96
C VAL A 90 -1.59 18.94 -6.38
N LEU A 91 -2.82 19.00 -6.93
CA LEU A 91 -3.79 20.00 -6.48
C LEU A 91 -4.30 19.75 -5.07
N ASP A 92 -4.33 18.48 -4.66
CA ASP A 92 -4.88 18.09 -3.36
C ASP A 92 -3.78 17.65 -2.41
N TRP A 93 -2.54 18.10 -2.65
CA TRP A 93 -1.41 17.60 -1.88
C TRP A 93 -1.58 17.81 -0.37
N ASN A 94 -2.10 18.95 0.03
CA ASN A 94 -2.31 19.24 1.45
C ASN A 94 -3.42 18.41 2.07
N ALA A 95 -4.25 17.79 1.25
CA ALA A 95 -5.34 16.92 1.71
C ALA A 95 -5.06 15.44 1.42
N THR A 96 -3.81 15.10 1.12
CA THR A 96 -3.40 13.74 0.80
C THR A 96 -2.74 13.10 2.01
N CYS A 97 -3.17 11.90 2.33
CA CYS A 97 -2.58 11.09 3.38
C CYS A 97 -1.91 9.87 2.77
N ILE A 98 -0.65 9.66 3.10
CA ILE A 98 0.09 8.50 2.62
C ILE A 98 -0.10 7.38 3.63
N ILE A 99 -0.65 6.26 3.17
CA ILE A 99 -0.84 5.08 4.00
C ILE A 99 -0.28 3.89 3.24
N THR A 100 0.68 3.22 3.83
CA THR A 100 1.34 2.12 3.16
C THR A 100 1.94 1.16 4.16
N ASN A 101 2.18 -0.06 3.68
CA ASN A 101 2.93 -1.07 4.42
C ASN A 101 4.10 -1.48 3.56
N LEU A 102 5.25 -0.87 3.81
CA LEU A 102 6.43 -1.11 2.99
C LEU A 102 6.96 -2.53 3.19
N PRO A 103 7.46 -3.15 2.13
CA PRO A 103 8.05 -4.49 2.24
C PRO A 103 9.35 -4.49 3.03
#